data_727373f0fa8ec413b6ce7a864bab7723
#
_entry.id   727373f0fa8ec413b6ce7a864bab7723
#
_cell.length_a   1.000
_cell.length_b   1.000
_cell.length_c   1.000
_cell.angle_alpha   90.00
_cell.angle_beta   90.00
_cell.angle_gamma   90.00
#
_symmetry.space_group_name_H-M   'P 1'
#
loop_
_entity.id
_entity.type
_entity.pdbx_description
1 polymer ?
#
loop_
_entity_poly.entity_id
_entity_poly.type
_entity_poly.pdbx_seq_one_letter_code
_entity_poly.pdbx_strand_id
1 'polypeptide(L)'
;MNELNILKSLKNRDYKPVYFLTGEESYYIDKISDYIEDNVLAEGERDFNLSIFYGGDSSIDEIISSAKRFPMMSERQVIIIKEAQALKDWKTKNKTDLLEKYLVAPLESTILVFQHKHKSLDGRSQIAKAIKASSVYYESKKLSEYKIPNWITDYVKSKNRNIDTTTSALLTEYLGNDLNKIVNALEKLLILVKENEQITSLHVEKNIGISKDYTIFEFQKALGAKNILQANKIINYYSANPKAYPLPMLLPTLYKYFTRLIKLHRLPPGENAAQFLGVSPYGLNDFSLAKRNYNAGSLARIIGHLRKADTMSKGINNPSTTTEQILKELTYKILHDPK
;
A
#
# COMPACT_ATOMS: atom_id res chain seq x y z
N MET A 1 0.33 -19.67 7.41
CA MET A 1 -0.91 -19.31 8.16
C MET A 1 -1.39 -17.99 7.59
N ASN A 2 -2.70 -17.71 7.50
CA ASN A 2 -3.18 -16.39 7.06
C ASN A 2 -3.41 -15.49 8.29
N GLU A 3 -3.53 -14.15 8.06
CA GLU A 3 -3.69 -13.15 9.13
C GLU A 3 -4.93 -13.38 10.01
N LEU A 4 -6.05 -13.82 9.40
CA LEU A 4 -7.30 -14.08 10.13
C LEU A 4 -7.13 -15.21 11.14
N ASN A 5 -6.44 -16.29 10.76
CA ASN A 5 -6.18 -17.42 11.66
C ASN A 5 -5.24 -17.01 12.81
N ILE A 6 -4.22 -16.19 12.53
CA ILE A 6 -3.31 -15.69 13.57
C ILE A 6 -4.09 -14.83 14.57
N LEU A 7 -4.88 -13.85 14.09
CA LEU A 7 -5.68 -13.00 14.95
C LEU A 7 -6.74 -13.78 15.73
N LYS A 8 -7.31 -14.85 15.15
CA LYS A 8 -8.24 -15.74 15.87
C LYS A 8 -7.54 -16.50 16.98
N SER A 9 -6.34 -17.07 16.76
CA SER A 9 -5.56 -17.71 17.82
C SER A 9 -5.21 -16.73 18.93
N LEU A 10 -4.76 -15.53 18.59
CA LEU A 10 -4.45 -14.48 19.57
C LEU A 10 -5.67 -14.08 20.41
N LYS A 11 -6.85 -13.93 19.81
CA LYS A 11 -8.11 -13.65 20.52
C LYS A 11 -8.50 -14.76 21.47
N ASN A 12 -8.17 -16.02 21.13
CA ASN A 12 -8.41 -17.18 21.98
C ASN A 12 -7.30 -17.38 23.03
N ARG A 13 -6.37 -16.43 23.17
CA ARG A 13 -5.16 -16.51 24.04
C ARG A 13 -4.25 -17.71 23.76
N ASP A 14 -4.32 -18.28 22.53
CA ASP A 14 -3.38 -19.31 22.06
C ASP A 14 -2.12 -18.62 21.51
N TYR A 15 -1.26 -18.20 22.42
CA TYR A 15 -0.03 -17.49 22.09
C TYR A 15 1.09 -18.49 21.80
N LYS A 16 1.90 -18.18 20.76
CA LYS A 16 3.12 -18.94 20.45
C LYS A 16 4.35 -18.13 20.84
N PRO A 17 5.46 -18.78 21.16
CA PRO A 17 6.64 -18.08 21.68
C PRO A 17 7.32 -17.18 20.63
N VAL A 18 7.19 -17.45 19.33
CA VAL A 18 7.83 -16.63 18.29
C VAL A 18 6.89 -16.35 17.12
N TYR A 19 6.79 -15.09 16.76
CA TYR A 19 6.10 -14.60 15.56
C TYR A 19 7.10 -13.92 14.64
N PHE A 20 7.17 -14.35 13.39
CA PHE A 20 7.97 -13.70 12.37
C PHE A 20 7.05 -13.18 11.26
N LEU A 21 6.81 -11.86 11.31
CA LEU A 21 5.88 -11.16 10.44
C LEU A 21 6.68 -10.43 9.36
N THR A 22 6.55 -10.83 8.11
CA THR A 22 7.37 -10.29 7.01
C THR A 22 6.53 -9.95 5.79
N GLY A 23 7.08 -9.16 4.86
CA GLY A 23 6.48 -8.92 3.55
C GLY A 23 6.36 -7.45 3.16
N GLU A 24 5.82 -7.24 1.98
CA GLU A 24 5.71 -5.91 1.35
C GLU A 24 4.55 -5.07 1.93
N GLU A 25 3.48 -5.73 2.43
CA GLU A 25 2.32 -5.05 3.00
C GLU A 25 2.46 -4.95 4.53
N SER A 26 2.75 -3.75 5.02
CA SER A 26 2.99 -3.52 6.44
C SER A 26 1.72 -3.51 7.29
N TYR A 27 0.57 -3.19 6.73
CA TYR A 27 -0.69 -3.07 7.46
C TYR A 27 -1.03 -4.30 8.33
N TYR A 28 -0.92 -5.51 7.75
CA TYR A 28 -1.24 -6.74 8.50
C TYR A 28 -0.15 -7.12 9.49
N ILE A 29 1.12 -6.77 9.20
CA ILE A 29 2.24 -6.94 10.12
C ILE A 29 2.00 -6.11 11.37
N ASP A 30 1.68 -4.83 11.18
CA ASP A 30 1.37 -3.92 12.28
C ASP A 30 0.14 -4.38 13.05
N LYS A 31 -0.95 -4.69 12.38
CA LYS A 31 -2.20 -5.15 12.99
C LYS A 31 -2.03 -6.37 13.90
N ILE A 32 -1.20 -7.35 13.51
CA ILE A 32 -0.93 -8.53 14.34
C ILE A 32 -0.04 -8.14 15.53
N SER A 33 1.01 -7.36 15.27
CA SER A 33 1.95 -6.95 16.32
C SER A 33 1.30 -6.03 17.34
N ASP A 34 0.52 -5.04 16.90
CA ASP A 34 -0.20 -4.12 17.79
C ASP A 34 -1.22 -4.89 18.64
N TYR A 35 -1.90 -5.90 18.05
CA TYR A 35 -2.78 -6.75 18.84
C TYR A 35 -2.03 -7.47 19.97
N ILE A 36 -0.83 -7.99 19.71
CA ILE A 36 0.02 -8.64 20.72
C ILE A 36 0.47 -7.60 21.76
N GLU A 37 0.93 -6.43 21.33
CA GLU A 37 1.38 -5.32 22.17
C GLU A 37 0.28 -4.89 23.15
N ASP A 38 -0.96 -4.78 22.67
CA ASP A 38 -2.07 -4.20 23.45
C ASP A 38 -2.84 -5.21 24.32
N ASN A 39 -2.83 -6.52 23.98
CA ASN A 39 -3.76 -7.48 24.56
C ASN A 39 -3.12 -8.63 25.34
N VAL A 40 -1.80 -8.83 25.28
CA VAL A 40 -1.13 -9.95 25.97
C VAL A 40 -0.88 -9.62 27.43
N LEU A 41 -0.43 -8.41 27.72
CA LEU A 41 -0.09 -7.95 29.06
C LEU A 41 -1.19 -7.02 29.59
N ALA A 42 -1.51 -7.16 30.88
CA ALA A 42 -2.32 -6.19 31.57
C ALA A 42 -1.58 -4.84 31.70
N GLU A 43 -2.31 -3.75 31.90
CA GLU A 43 -1.76 -2.40 31.92
C GLU A 43 -0.60 -2.27 32.94
N GLY A 44 -0.78 -2.79 34.15
CA GLY A 44 0.25 -2.76 35.21
C GLY A 44 1.45 -3.69 34.98
N GLU A 45 1.39 -4.63 34.03
CA GLU A 45 2.46 -5.58 33.72
C GLU A 45 3.38 -5.05 32.60
N ARG A 46 2.92 -4.09 31.81
CA ARG A 46 3.60 -3.60 30.59
C ARG A 46 4.96 -2.95 30.91
N ASP A 47 5.07 -2.18 31.97
CA ASP A 47 6.28 -1.45 32.33
C ASP A 47 7.49 -2.37 32.58
N PHE A 48 7.24 -3.58 33.03
CA PHE A 48 8.30 -4.56 33.36
C PHE A 48 8.45 -5.68 32.33
N ASN A 49 7.40 -5.95 31.55
CA ASN A 49 7.34 -7.14 30.69
C ASN A 49 7.17 -6.84 29.19
N LEU A 50 7.01 -5.56 28.80
CA LEU A 50 7.03 -5.16 27.40
C LEU A 50 8.39 -4.52 27.06
N SER A 51 9.04 -5.06 26.04
CA SER A 51 10.28 -4.50 25.51
C SER A 51 10.16 -4.27 24.01
N ILE A 52 10.45 -3.05 23.56
CA ILE A 52 10.42 -2.69 22.14
C ILE A 52 11.84 -2.38 21.68
N PHE A 53 12.32 -3.12 20.70
CA PHE A 53 13.60 -2.92 20.04
C PHE A 53 13.41 -2.38 18.64
N TYR A 54 14.33 -1.55 18.17
CA TYR A 54 14.38 -1.09 16.78
C TYR A 54 15.57 -1.74 16.08
N GLY A 55 15.32 -2.38 14.94
CA GLY A 55 16.34 -3.16 14.24
C GLY A 55 17.60 -2.38 13.85
N GLY A 56 17.49 -1.06 13.59
CA GLY A 56 18.64 -0.21 13.29
C GLY A 56 19.60 0.01 14.44
N ASP A 57 19.08 -0.05 15.67
CA ASP A 57 19.79 0.34 16.90
C ASP A 57 20.05 -0.83 17.85
N SER A 58 19.60 -2.05 17.49
CA SER A 58 19.68 -3.24 18.36
C SER A 58 20.48 -4.36 17.70
N SER A 59 20.93 -5.29 18.53
CA SER A 59 21.63 -6.51 18.11
C SER A 59 20.85 -7.78 18.46
N ILE A 60 21.12 -8.87 17.74
CA ILE A 60 20.52 -10.17 18.05
C ILE A 60 20.90 -10.64 19.47
N ASP A 61 22.10 -10.31 19.96
CA ASP A 61 22.51 -10.69 21.32
C ASP A 61 21.64 -10.03 22.38
N GLU A 62 21.40 -8.72 22.27
CA GLU A 62 20.53 -7.98 23.19
C GLU A 62 19.11 -8.50 23.19
N ILE A 63 18.55 -8.76 21.98
CA ILE A 63 17.21 -9.30 21.81
C ILE A 63 17.11 -10.69 22.47
N ILE A 64 18.03 -11.60 22.17
CA ILE A 64 18.02 -12.97 22.72
C ILE A 64 18.31 -12.96 24.22
N SER A 65 19.20 -12.10 24.70
CA SER A 65 19.45 -11.94 26.13
C SER A 65 18.17 -11.49 26.85
N SER A 66 17.43 -10.56 26.28
CA SER A 66 16.14 -10.12 26.80
C SER A 66 15.09 -11.24 26.73
N ALA A 67 15.04 -11.99 25.61
CA ALA A 67 14.07 -13.06 25.39
C ALA A 67 14.26 -14.27 26.33
N LYS A 68 15.43 -14.44 26.90
CA LYS A 68 15.75 -15.51 27.86
C LYS A 68 15.44 -15.13 29.31
N ARG A 69 15.09 -13.88 29.59
CA ARG A 69 14.69 -13.50 30.96
C ARG A 69 13.28 -14.00 31.25
N PHE A 70 13.01 -14.29 32.51
CA PHE A 70 11.66 -14.62 32.96
C PHE A 70 10.85 -13.32 33.19
N PRO A 71 9.54 -13.37 32.95
CA PRO A 71 8.67 -12.23 33.22
C PRO A 71 8.66 -11.90 34.72
N MET A 72 8.47 -10.60 35.02
CA MET A 72 8.38 -10.10 36.38
C MET A 72 6.91 -9.95 36.80
N MET A 73 6.48 -10.68 37.82
CA MET A 73 5.11 -10.62 38.37
C MET A 73 4.00 -10.79 37.32
N SER A 74 4.28 -11.52 36.23
CA SER A 74 3.39 -11.81 35.11
C SER A 74 3.63 -13.22 34.59
N GLU A 75 2.65 -13.81 33.91
CA GLU A 75 2.82 -15.11 33.24
C GLU A 75 3.67 -15.00 31.98
N ARG A 76 3.74 -13.82 31.37
CA ARG A 76 4.39 -13.62 30.08
C ARG A 76 5.13 -12.29 29.99
N GLN A 77 6.14 -12.27 29.11
CA GLN A 77 6.74 -11.05 28.60
C GLN A 77 6.55 -10.96 27.09
N VAL A 78 6.53 -9.76 26.57
CA VAL A 78 6.40 -9.45 25.15
C VAL A 78 7.62 -8.66 24.69
N ILE A 79 8.25 -9.13 23.62
CA ILE A 79 9.40 -8.47 23.02
C ILE A 79 9.09 -8.24 21.54
N ILE A 80 9.07 -6.99 21.12
CA ILE A 80 8.76 -6.59 19.75
C ILE A 80 9.98 -5.95 19.11
N ILE A 81 10.39 -6.48 17.97
CA ILE A 81 11.46 -5.91 17.17
C ILE A 81 10.83 -5.19 15.98
N LYS A 82 10.71 -3.86 16.10
CA LYS A 82 10.23 -3.00 15.03
C LYS A 82 11.35 -2.81 13.99
N GLU A 83 10.99 -2.76 12.70
CA GLU A 83 11.94 -2.61 11.59
C GLU A 83 13.06 -3.68 11.61
N ALA A 84 12.70 -4.95 11.89
CA ALA A 84 13.65 -6.05 12.02
C ALA A 84 14.53 -6.26 10.77
N GLN A 85 14.09 -5.80 9.57
CA GLN A 85 14.91 -5.81 8.34
C GLN A 85 16.14 -4.92 8.42
N ALA A 86 16.19 -3.97 9.36
CA ALA A 86 17.33 -3.08 9.58
C ALA A 86 18.41 -3.66 10.51
N LEU A 87 18.15 -4.80 11.15
CA LEU A 87 19.17 -5.50 11.97
C LEU A 87 20.41 -5.80 11.12
N LYS A 88 21.57 -5.28 11.54
CA LYS A 88 22.86 -5.49 10.87
C LYS A 88 23.32 -6.94 10.96
N ASP A 89 22.90 -7.64 11.99
CA ASP A 89 23.30 -8.98 12.34
C ASP A 89 22.78 -10.08 11.41
N TRP A 90 21.79 -9.80 10.55
CA TRP A 90 21.29 -10.77 9.56
C TRP A 90 22.38 -11.34 8.63
N LYS A 91 23.50 -10.62 8.46
CA LYS A 91 24.64 -11.04 7.63
C LYS A 91 25.77 -11.68 8.43
N THR A 92 25.66 -11.75 9.75
CA THR A 92 26.71 -12.20 10.65
C THR A 92 26.36 -13.60 11.17
N LYS A 93 27.11 -14.61 10.71
CA LYS A 93 26.78 -16.04 10.96
C LYS A 93 26.63 -16.37 12.42
N ASN A 94 27.59 -16.01 13.29
CA ASN A 94 27.53 -16.29 14.74
C ASN A 94 26.29 -15.68 15.41
N LYS A 95 25.77 -14.55 14.90
CA LYS A 95 24.56 -13.91 15.43
C LYS A 95 23.30 -14.65 14.98
N THR A 96 23.24 -15.03 13.71
CA THR A 96 22.13 -15.87 13.22
C THR A 96 22.12 -17.23 13.85
N ASP A 97 23.28 -17.85 14.11
CA ASP A 97 23.39 -19.14 14.83
C ASP A 97 22.86 -19.03 16.28
N LEU A 98 23.04 -17.87 16.94
CA LEU A 98 22.47 -17.61 18.26
C LEU A 98 20.94 -17.57 18.22
N LEU A 99 20.38 -16.89 17.23
CA LEU A 99 18.93 -16.86 17.02
C LEU A 99 18.38 -18.25 16.66
N GLU A 100 19.07 -19.01 15.80
CA GLU A 100 18.68 -20.38 15.45
C GLU A 100 18.61 -21.28 16.69
N LYS A 101 19.61 -21.20 17.58
CA LYS A 101 19.60 -21.93 18.85
C LYS A 101 18.43 -21.59 19.75
N TYR A 102 18.06 -20.29 19.80
CA TYR A 102 16.88 -19.84 20.55
C TYR A 102 15.58 -20.36 19.94
N LEU A 103 15.47 -20.38 18.63
CA LEU A 103 14.28 -20.87 17.91
C LEU A 103 14.01 -22.36 18.11
N VAL A 104 15.04 -23.17 18.40
CA VAL A 104 14.89 -24.61 18.69
C VAL A 104 14.20 -24.85 20.03
N ALA A 105 14.50 -24.02 21.05
CA ALA A 105 13.93 -24.14 22.39
C ALA A 105 13.64 -22.73 22.96
N PRO A 106 12.62 -22.05 22.43
CA PRO A 106 12.25 -20.72 22.89
C PRO A 106 11.63 -20.78 24.28
N LEU A 107 11.79 -19.74 25.08
CA LEU A 107 11.16 -19.66 26.38
C LEU A 107 9.64 -19.47 26.20
N GLU A 108 8.84 -20.40 26.70
CA GLU A 108 7.36 -20.42 26.53
C GLU A 108 6.65 -19.21 27.17
N SER A 109 7.26 -18.61 28.21
CA SER A 109 6.74 -17.40 28.84
C SER A 109 7.10 -16.11 28.07
N THR A 110 7.88 -16.20 26.97
CA THR A 110 8.24 -15.07 26.12
C THR A 110 7.49 -15.11 24.81
N ILE A 111 6.90 -13.99 24.41
CA ILE A 111 6.37 -13.78 23.06
C ILE A 111 7.31 -12.84 22.32
N LEU A 112 8.09 -13.39 21.39
CA LEU A 112 9.06 -12.66 20.58
C LEU A 112 8.49 -12.38 19.20
N VAL A 113 8.34 -11.10 18.83
CA VAL A 113 7.71 -10.65 17.58
C VAL A 113 8.71 -9.91 16.71
N PHE A 114 8.98 -10.41 15.52
CA PHE A 114 9.78 -9.72 14.52
C PHE A 114 8.86 -9.06 13.48
N GLN A 115 8.90 -7.74 13.36
CA GLN A 115 8.31 -6.96 12.27
C GLN A 115 9.36 -6.72 11.18
N HIS A 116 9.43 -7.63 10.21
CA HIS A 116 10.37 -7.54 9.07
C HIS A 116 9.64 -6.99 7.84
N LYS A 117 9.55 -5.65 7.75
CA LYS A 117 8.73 -4.94 6.75
C LYS A 117 9.46 -4.71 5.43
N HIS A 118 8.67 -4.49 4.37
CA HIS A 118 9.09 -4.06 3.02
C HIS A 118 10.02 -5.03 2.28
N LYS A 119 10.39 -6.14 2.88
CA LYS A 119 11.25 -7.17 2.30
C LYS A 119 10.79 -8.56 2.76
N SER A 120 11.06 -9.55 1.95
CA SER A 120 11.00 -10.96 2.35
C SER A 120 12.37 -11.44 2.76
N LEU A 121 12.46 -12.43 3.66
CA LEU A 121 13.70 -13.11 3.93
C LEU A 121 14.16 -13.90 2.71
N ASP A 122 15.49 -13.94 2.47
CA ASP A 122 16.04 -14.88 1.48
C ASP A 122 15.79 -16.32 1.96
N GLY A 123 14.78 -16.95 1.37
CA GLY A 123 14.34 -18.30 1.76
C GLY A 123 15.38 -19.41 1.60
N ARG A 124 16.53 -19.12 0.95
CA ARG A 124 17.64 -20.05 0.79
C ARG A 124 18.55 -20.09 2.02
N SER A 125 18.57 -19.04 2.82
CA SER A 125 19.39 -18.95 4.03
C SER A 125 18.97 -19.97 5.10
N GLN A 126 19.92 -20.46 5.89
CA GLN A 126 19.66 -21.41 6.99
C GLN A 126 18.72 -20.79 8.03
N ILE A 127 18.99 -19.55 8.42
CA ILE A 127 18.14 -18.82 9.38
C ILE A 127 16.69 -18.65 8.89
N ALA A 128 16.46 -18.41 7.60
CA ALA A 128 15.11 -18.31 7.07
C ALA A 128 14.35 -19.65 7.15
N LYS A 129 15.06 -20.77 6.94
CA LYS A 129 14.49 -22.12 7.11
C LYS A 129 14.15 -22.38 8.57
N ALA A 130 15.05 -22.06 9.50
CA ALA A 130 14.84 -22.20 10.94
C ALA A 130 13.63 -21.35 11.42
N ILE A 131 13.54 -20.10 11.02
CA ILE A 131 12.41 -19.20 11.32
C ILE A 131 11.09 -19.81 10.83
N LYS A 132 11.04 -20.26 9.57
CA LYS A 132 9.82 -20.87 9.01
C LYS A 132 9.37 -22.14 9.71
N ALA A 133 10.33 -22.94 10.20
CA ALA A 133 10.05 -24.20 10.89
C ALA A 133 9.59 -24.01 12.34
N SER A 134 10.12 -22.99 13.05
CA SER A 134 9.99 -22.85 14.50
C SER A 134 9.22 -21.62 14.95
N SER A 135 8.58 -20.88 14.04
CA SER A 135 7.80 -19.69 14.40
C SER A 135 6.44 -19.67 13.72
N VAL A 136 5.55 -18.82 14.20
CA VAL A 136 4.39 -18.39 13.43
C VAL A 136 4.89 -17.47 12.32
N TYR A 137 5.20 -18.06 11.18
CA TYR A 137 5.67 -17.34 10.00
C TYR A 137 4.49 -16.81 9.19
N TYR A 138 4.44 -15.49 9.02
CA TYR A 138 3.45 -14.81 8.19
C TYR A 138 4.12 -13.92 7.16
N GLU A 139 3.80 -14.13 5.88
CA GLU A 139 4.28 -13.32 4.78
C GLU A 139 3.12 -12.49 4.21
N SER A 140 3.15 -11.19 4.46
CA SER A 140 2.17 -10.23 3.99
C SER A 140 2.49 -9.74 2.59
N LYS A 141 1.70 -10.15 1.61
CA LYS A 141 1.87 -9.78 0.21
C LYS A 141 1.03 -8.55 -0.12
N LYS A 142 1.60 -7.66 -0.91
CA LYS A 142 0.88 -6.48 -1.40
C LYS A 142 -0.31 -6.88 -2.26
N LEU A 143 -1.46 -6.29 -1.98
CA LEU A 143 -2.67 -6.52 -2.78
C LEU A 143 -2.55 -5.82 -4.14
N SER A 144 -3.04 -6.51 -5.18
CA SER A 144 -3.17 -5.89 -6.50
C SER A 144 -4.27 -4.84 -6.49
N GLU A 145 -4.07 -3.71 -7.19
CA GLU A 145 -5.00 -2.58 -7.22
C GLU A 145 -6.45 -3.00 -7.52
N TYR A 146 -6.66 -3.98 -8.41
CA TYR A 146 -8.01 -4.45 -8.76
C TYR A 146 -8.77 -5.12 -7.59
N LYS A 147 -8.08 -5.59 -6.55
CA LYS A 147 -8.68 -6.21 -5.36
C LYS A 147 -9.05 -5.19 -4.28
N ILE A 148 -8.48 -3.99 -4.33
CA ILE A 148 -8.63 -2.98 -3.29
C ILE A 148 -10.08 -2.51 -3.10
N PRO A 149 -10.91 -2.28 -4.14
CA PRO A 149 -12.30 -1.86 -3.95
C PRO A 149 -13.11 -2.85 -3.12
N ASN A 150 -12.93 -4.16 -3.39
CA ASN A 150 -13.60 -5.21 -2.62
C ASN A 150 -13.07 -5.25 -1.19
N TRP A 151 -11.76 -5.14 -1.01
CA TRP A 151 -11.13 -5.08 0.30
C TRP A 151 -11.65 -3.89 1.15
N ILE A 152 -11.80 -2.70 0.56
CA ILE A 152 -12.39 -1.52 1.20
C ILE A 152 -13.82 -1.82 1.65
N THR A 153 -14.63 -2.42 0.77
CA THR A 153 -16.00 -2.79 1.07
C THR A 153 -16.08 -3.77 2.24
N ASP A 154 -15.22 -4.81 2.24
CA ASP A 154 -15.18 -5.81 3.31
C ASP A 154 -14.67 -5.20 4.62
N TYR A 155 -13.70 -4.29 4.57
CA TYR A 155 -13.21 -3.56 5.73
C TYR A 155 -14.32 -2.73 6.38
N VAL A 156 -15.04 -1.93 5.60
CA VAL A 156 -16.14 -1.09 6.07
C VAL A 156 -17.29 -1.94 6.64
N LYS A 157 -17.62 -3.07 5.99
CA LYS A 157 -18.60 -4.04 6.50
C LYS A 157 -18.16 -4.66 7.83
N SER A 158 -16.87 -4.93 8.02
CA SER A 158 -16.35 -5.46 9.31
C SER A 158 -16.53 -4.49 10.48
N LYS A 159 -16.76 -3.21 10.18
CA LYS A 159 -17.08 -2.14 11.13
C LYS A 159 -18.61 -1.87 11.23
N ASN A 160 -19.45 -2.80 10.71
CA ASN A 160 -20.90 -2.67 10.65
C ASN A 160 -21.39 -1.43 9.89
N ARG A 161 -20.65 -1.03 8.83
CA ARG A 161 -20.95 0.15 8.02
C ARG A 161 -21.03 -0.22 6.53
N ASN A 162 -21.55 0.69 5.73
CA ASN A 162 -21.67 0.51 4.29
C ASN A 162 -20.96 1.63 3.51
N ILE A 163 -20.39 1.26 2.37
CA ILE A 163 -19.77 2.18 1.40
C ILE A 163 -20.28 1.82 0.00
N ASP A 164 -20.56 2.81 -0.84
CA ASP A 164 -20.94 2.52 -2.21
C ASP A 164 -19.73 2.11 -3.06
N THR A 165 -19.99 1.37 -4.14
CA THR A 165 -18.95 0.82 -5.02
C THR A 165 -18.15 1.89 -5.76
N THR A 166 -18.80 3.02 -6.09
CA THR A 166 -18.16 4.16 -6.75
C THR A 166 -17.16 4.82 -5.81
N THR A 167 -17.54 4.96 -4.53
CA THR A 167 -16.67 5.54 -3.50
C THR A 167 -15.48 4.64 -3.18
N SER A 168 -15.68 3.31 -3.11
CA SER A 168 -14.55 2.39 -2.90
C SER A 168 -13.58 2.39 -4.09
N ALA A 169 -14.08 2.50 -5.31
CA ALA A 169 -13.26 2.69 -6.51
C ALA A 169 -12.50 4.03 -6.47
N LEU A 170 -13.17 5.13 -6.12
CA LEU A 170 -12.55 6.46 -5.99
C LEU A 170 -11.40 6.47 -4.96
N LEU A 171 -11.60 5.87 -3.78
CA LEU A 171 -10.55 5.75 -2.77
C LEU A 171 -9.37 4.92 -3.28
N THR A 172 -9.64 3.82 -3.98
CA THR A 172 -8.60 2.98 -4.59
C THR A 172 -7.78 3.76 -5.61
N GLU A 173 -8.47 4.48 -6.48
CA GLU A 173 -7.83 5.27 -7.53
C GLU A 173 -6.92 6.34 -6.94
N TYR A 174 -7.34 7.00 -5.87
CA TYR A 174 -6.60 8.09 -5.27
C TYR A 174 -5.47 7.62 -4.35
N LEU A 175 -5.71 6.59 -3.53
CA LEU A 175 -4.76 6.11 -2.51
C LEU A 175 -3.89 4.94 -3.01
N GLY A 176 -4.24 4.37 -4.18
CA GLY A 176 -3.56 3.20 -4.74
C GLY A 176 -3.82 1.94 -3.91
N ASN A 177 -2.78 1.12 -3.75
CA ASN A 177 -2.84 -0.12 -2.99
C ASN A 177 -2.06 -0.06 -1.66
N ASP A 178 -1.91 1.13 -1.09
CA ASP A 178 -1.33 1.35 0.24
C ASP A 178 -2.43 1.21 1.30
N LEU A 179 -2.50 0.04 1.93
CA LEU A 179 -3.57 -0.25 2.90
C LEU A 179 -3.54 0.66 4.12
N ASN A 180 -2.36 1.12 4.56
CA ASN A 180 -2.27 2.05 5.69
C ASN A 180 -2.92 3.39 5.37
N LYS A 181 -2.68 3.95 4.18
CA LYS A 181 -3.34 5.19 3.74
C LYS A 181 -4.83 5.00 3.61
N ILE A 182 -5.26 3.87 3.05
CA ILE A 182 -6.68 3.55 2.86
C ILE A 182 -7.37 3.43 4.23
N VAL A 183 -6.79 2.69 5.17
CA VAL A 183 -7.36 2.52 6.51
C VAL A 183 -7.45 3.86 7.24
N ASN A 184 -6.41 4.67 7.21
CA ASN A 184 -6.43 6.00 7.83
C ASN A 184 -7.56 6.88 7.26
N ALA A 185 -7.78 6.84 5.94
CA ALA A 185 -8.89 7.55 5.32
C ALA A 185 -10.25 6.98 5.72
N LEU A 186 -10.39 5.64 5.76
CA LEU A 186 -11.62 4.97 6.15
C LEU A 186 -11.97 5.20 7.63
N GLU A 187 -11.00 5.09 8.54
CA GLU A 187 -11.23 5.35 9.98
C GLU A 187 -11.70 6.80 10.20
N LYS A 188 -11.09 7.78 9.49
CA LYS A 188 -11.56 9.16 9.51
C LYS A 188 -13.01 9.28 9.04
N LEU A 189 -13.38 8.62 7.94
CA LEU A 189 -14.74 8.63 7.43
C LEU A 189 -15.73 7.93 8.38
N LEU A 190 -15.31 6.82 8.99
CA LEU A 190 -16.13 6.08 9.96
C LEU A 190 -16.47 6.91 11.21
N ILE A 191 -15.58 7.82 11.62
CA ILE A 191 -15.83 8.74 12.74
C ILE A 191 -16.78 9.88 12.31
N LEU A 192 -16.62 10.42 11.10
CA LEU A 192 -17.30 11.64 10.66
C LEU A 192 -18.68 11.41 10.02
N VAL A 193 -18.93 10.22 9.50
CA VAL A 193 -20.21 9.84 8.88
C VAL A 193 -21.09 9.16 9.92
N LYS A 194 -22.37 9.53 10.01
CA LYS A 194 -23.31 8.95 10.98
C LYS A 194 -23.44 7.44 10.81
N GLU A 195 -23.67 6.71 11.90
CA GLU A 195 -23.67 5.24 11.91
C GLU A 195 -24.63 4.60 10.90
N ASN A 196 -25.80 5.16 10.70
CA ASN A 196 -26.83 4.64 9.79
C ASN A 196 -26.69 5.20 8.35
N GLU A 197 -25.65 5.95 8.05
CA GLU A 197 -25.44 6.59 6.77
C GLU A 197 -24.38 5.83 5.96
N GLN A 198 -24.66 5.63 4.68
CA GLN A 198 -23.70 5.04 3.75
C GLN A 198 -22.58 6.02 3.44
N ILE A 199 -21.33 5.55 3.45
CA ILE A 199 -20.19 6.35 3.04
C ILE A 199 -20.26 6.55 1.52
N THR A 200 -20.28 7.82 1.08
CA THR A 200 -20.41 8.22 -0.32
C THR A 200 -19.24 9.09 -0.78
N SER A 201 -19.11 9.29 -2.08
CA SER A 201 -18.08 10.17 -2.66
C SER A 201 -18.12 11.61 -2.12
N LEU A 202 -19.29 12.11 -1.74
CA LEU A 202 -19.43 13.43 -1.10
C LEU A 202 -18.73 13.48 0.27
N HIS A 203 -18.82 12.39 1.05
CA HIS A 203 -18.13 12.29 2.31
C HIS A 203 -16.60 12.26 2.13
N VAL A 204 -16.13 11.58 1.09
CA VAL A 204 -14.71 11.55 0.72
C VAL A 204 -14.23 12.95 0.32
N GLU A 205 -14.96 13.63 -0.54
CA GLU A 205 -14.63 15.00 -0.99
C GLU A 205 -14.54 15.96 0.20
N LYS A 206 -15.58 15.99 1.04
CA LYS A 206 -15.65 16.91 2.18
C LYS A 206 -14.59 16.66 3.24
N ASN A 207 -14.28 15.40 3.52
CA ASN A 207 -13.49 15.04 4.71
C ASN A 207 -12.05 14.61 4.38
N ILE A 208 -11.81 14.07 3.18
CA ILE A 208 -10.47 13.64 2.74
C ILE A 208 -9.84 14.67 1.80
N GLY A 209 -10.64 15.58 1.23
CA GLY A 209 -10.16 16.61 0.31
C GLY A 209 -9.91 16.09 -1.12
N ILE A 210 -10.54 14.99 -1.48
CA ILE A 210 -10.47 14.40 -2.82
C ILE A 210 -11.68 14.92 -3.60
N SER A 211 -11.48 15.92 -4.46
CA SER A 211 -12.55 16.38 -5.35
C SER A 211 -12.87 15.32 -6.40
N LYS A 212 -14.15 14.99 -6.54
CA LYS A 212 -14.63 14.04 -7.54
C LYS A 212 -14.40 14.54 -8.97
N ASP A 213 -14.56 15.84 -9.19
CA ASP A 213 -14.65 16.43 -10.53
C ASP A 213 -13.28 16.73 -11.16
N TYR A 214 -12.23 16.88 -10.34
CA TYR A 214 -10.89 17.29 -10.79
C TYR A 214 -9.79 16.31 -10.36
N THR A 215 -10.15 15.02 -10.19
CA THR A 215 -9.14 14.00 -9.90
C THR A 215 -8.27 13.71 -11.13
N ILE A 216 -7.09 13.16 -10.91
CA ILE A 216 -6.24 12.70 -12.01
C ILE A 216 -6.95 11.63 -12.87
N PHE A 217 -7.89 10.90 -12.30
CA PHE A 217 -8.67 9.86 -12.98
C PHE A 217 -9.74 10.45 -13.88
N GLU A 218 -10.44 11.49 -13.42
CA GLU A 218 -11.34 12.26 -14.31
C GLU A 218 -10.55 12.89 -15.45
N PHE A 219 -9.31 13.33 -15.20
CA PHE A 219 -8.43 13.79 -16.26
C PHE A 219 -8.06 12.68 -17.25
N GLN A 220 -7.65 11.49 -16.74
CA GLN A 220 -7.37 10.32 -17.59
C GLN A 220 -8.60 9.92 -18.41
N LYS A 221 -9.78 9.91 -17.81
CA LYS A 221 -11.05 9.61 -18.46
C LYS A 221 -11.37 10.64 -19.56
N ALA A 222 -11.21 11.92 -19.26
CA ALA A 222 -11.39 12.98 -20.25
C ALA A 222 -10.41 12.85 -21.42
N LEU A 223 -9.14 12.56 -21.15
CA LEU A 223 -8.13 12.29 -22.18
C LEU A 223 -8.48 11.03 -22.98
N GLY A 224 -8.83 9.92 -22.31
CA GLY A 224 -9.19 8.66 -22.95
C GLY A 224 -10.40 8.79 -23.87
N ALA A 225 -11.40 9.54 -23.45
CA ALA A 225 -12.60 9.86 -24.24
C ALA A 225 -12.36 10.93 -25.30
N LYS A 226 -11.20 11.58 -25.36
CA LYS A 226 -10.93 12.79 -26.16
C LYS A 226 -11.92 13.93 -25.87
N ASN A 227 -12.39 14.04 -24.63
CA ASN A 227 -13.28 15.11 -24.18
C ASN A 227 -12.48 16.38 -23.90
N ILE A 228 -12.33 17.20 -24.95
CA ILE A 228 -11.51 18.43 -24.95
C ILE A 228 -12.03 19.41 -23.89
N LEU A 229 -13.34 19.58 -23.76
CA LEU A 229 -13.92 20.54 -22.82
C LEU A 229 -13.61 20.17 -21.37
N GLN A 230 -13.82 18.91 -20.99
CA GLN A 230 -13.58 18.43 -19.63
C GLN A 230 -12.09 18.42 -19.30
N ALA A 231 -11.24 17.98 -20.22
CA ALA A 231 -9.80 18.01 -20.04
C ALA A 231 -9.28 19.43 -19.78
N ASN A 232 -9.74 20.41 -20.54
CA ASN A 232 -9.35 21.82 -20.35
C ASN A 232 -9.86 22.40 -19.02
N LYS A 233 -11.08 22.06 -18.59
CA LYS A 233 -11.57 22.45 -17.25
C LYS A 233 -10.66 21.93 -16.13
N ILE A 234 -10.28 20.66 -16.21
CA ILE A 234 -9.41 20.03 -15.21
C ILE A 234 -8.02 20.68 -15.20
N ILE A 235 -7.43 20.94 -16.38
CA ILE A 235 -6.12 21.60 -16.46
C ILE A 235 -6.15 23.00 -15.88
N ASN A 236 -7.18 23.78 -16.19
CA ASN A 236 -7.30 25.12 -15.61
C ASN A 236 -7.39 25.07 -14.09
N TYR A 237 -8.11 24.08 -13.54
CA TYR A 237 -8.16 23.84 -12.10
C TYR A 237 -6.79 23.46 -11.53
N TYR A 238 -6.01 22.58 -12.19
CA TYR A 238 -4.67 22.22 -11.78
C TYR A 238 -3.70 23.41 -11.83
N SER A 239 -3.79 24.21 -12.89
CA SER A 239 -2.98 25.42 -13.04
C SER A 239 -3.25 26.46 -11.94
N ALA A 240 -4.51 26.56 -11.50
CA ALA A 240 -4.88 27.42 -10.38
C ALA A 240 -4.45 26.86 -9.01
N ASN A 241 -4.16 25.55 -8.92
CA ASN A 241 -3.81 24.86 -7.68
C ASN A 241 -2.50 24.06 -7.80
N PRO A 242 -1.35 24.67 -8.17
CA PRO A 242 -0.11 23.95 -8.52
C PRO A 242 0.53 23.22 -7.34
N LYS A 243 0.26 23.65 -6.11
CA LYS A 243 0.76 22.97 -4.90
C LYS A 243 0.03 21.65 -4.64
N ALA A 244 -1.26 21.58 -4.97
CA ALA A 244 -2.07 20.38 -4.81
C ALA A 244 -1.85 19.38 -5.96
N TYR A 245 -1.52 19.87 -7.16
CA TYR A 245 -1.35 19.09 -8.38
C TYR A 245 0.02 19.33 -9.03
N PRO A 246 1.12 18.99 -8.37
CA PRO A 246 2.46 19.20 -8.91
C PRO A 246 2.72 18.29 -10.12
N LEU A 247 3.29 18.82 -11.18
CA LEU A 247 3.56 18.11 -12.43
C LEU A 247 4.37 16.79 -12.23
N PRO A 248 5.38 16.73 -11.33
CA PRO A 248 6.09 15.49 -11.05
C PRO A 248 5.21 14.35 -10.50
N MET A 249 4.05 14.66 -9.92
CA MET A 249 3.08 13.67 -9.45
C MET A 249 2.10 13.25 -10.56
N LEU A 250 1.74 14.18 -11.44
CA LEU A 250 0.79 13.93 -12.52
C LEU A 250 1.40 13.08 -13.64
N LEU A 251 2.64 13.37 -14.06
CA LEU A 251 3.28 12.72 -15.20
C LEU A 251 3.45 11.20 -15.05
N PRO A 252 3.93 10.65 -13.91
CA PRO A 252 4.03 9.20 -13.71
C PRO A 252 2.66 8.52 -13.78
N THR A 253 1.61 9.17 -13.28
CA THR A 253 0.26 8.63 -13.28
C THR A 253 -0.33 8.59 -14.70
N LEU A 254 -0.11 9.63 -15.51
CA LEU A 254 -0.47 9.62 -16.92
C LEU A 254 0.34 8.58 -17.71
N TYR A 255 1.64 8.45 -17.44
CA TYR A 255 2.49 7.43 -18.05
C TYR A 255 1.96 6.02 -17.77
N LYS A 256 1.60 5.74 -16.51
CA LYS A 256 1.00 4.46 -16.11
C LYS A 256 -0.30 4.20 -16.86
N TYR A 257 -1.16 5.21 -17.02
CA TYR A 257 -2.41 5.10 -17.75
C TYR A 257 -2.19 4.72 -19.23
N PHE A 258 -1.36 5.48 -19.95
CA PHE A 258 -1.11 5.19 -21.37
C PHE A 258 -0.32 3.88 -21.59
N THR A 259 0.56 3.51 -20.67
CA THR A 259 1.22 2.19 -20.70
C THR A 259 0.21 1.05 -20.52
N ARG A 260 -0.79 1.21 -19.66
CA ARG A 260 -1.90 0.24 -19.52
C ARG A 260 -2.71 0.13 -20.82
N LEU A 261 -2.94 1.24 -21.52
CA LEU A 261 -3.59 1.22 -22.85
C LEU A 261 -2.77 0.43 -23.89
N ILE A 262 -1.45 0.58 -23.90
CA ILE A 262 -0.57 -0.23 -24.75
C ILE A 262 -0.72 -1.73 -24.42
N LYS A 263 -0.72 -2.08 -23.13
CA LYS A 263 -0.95 -3.46 -22.68
C LYS A 263 -2.30 -3.98 -23.14
N LEU A 264 -3.36 -3.16 -23.04
CA LEU A 264 -4.71 -3.55 -23.46
C LEU A 264 -4.80 -3.86 -24.97
N HIS A 265 -4.00 -3.20 -25.81
CA HIS A 265 -3.89 -3.55 -27.23
C HIS A 265 -3.24 -4.92 -27.48
N ARG A 266 -2.46 -5.41 -26.51
CA ARG A 266 -1.76 -6.70 -26.56
C ARG A 266 -2.40 -7.78 -25.67
N LEU A 267 -3.62 -7.53 -25.18
CA LEU A 267 -4.32 -8.49 -24.34
C LEU A 267 -4.53 -9.82 -25.07
N PRO A 268 -4.04 -10.95 -24.55
CA PRO A 268 -4.28 -12.26 -25.14
C PRO A 268 -5.78 -12.61 -25.13
N PRO A 269 -6.26 -13.37 -26.13
CA PRO A 269 -7.64 -13.87 -26.16
C PRO A 269 -7.95 -14.69 -24.90
N GLY A 270 -9.11 -14.46 -24.28
CA GLY A 270 -9.57 -15.20 -23.10
C GLY A 270 -9.02 -14.73 -21.76
N GLU A 271 -8.07 -13.80 -21.71
CA GLU A 271 -7.58 -13.25 -20.44
C GLU A 271 -8.49 -12.16 -19.86
N ASN A 272 -8.56 -12.12 -18.53
CA ASN A 272 -9.30 -11.10 -17.81
C ASN A 272 -8.56 -9.75 -17.89
N ALA A 273 -9.14 -8.81 -18.63
CA ALA A 273 -8.52 -7.50 -18.89
C ALA A 273 -8.25 -6.68 -17.60
N ALA A 274 -9.14 -6.71 -16.60
CA ALA A 274 -8.96 -5.99 -15.35
C ALA A 274 -7.74 -6.52 -14.57
N GLN A 275 -7.60 -7.84 -14.50
CA GLN A 275 -6.46 -8.49 -13.86
C GLN A 275 -5.16 -8.25 -14.62
N PHE A 276 -5.18 -8.37 -15.95
CA PHE A 276 -4.02 -8.15 -16.81
C PHE A 276 -3.47 -6.72 -16.72
N LEU A 277 -4.37 -5.74 -16.65
CA LEU A 277 -4.01 -4.33 -16.52
C LEU A 277 -3.70 -3.92 -15.08
N GLY A 278 -4.10 -4.72 -14.09
CA GLY A 278 -4.03 -4.36 -12.68
C GLY A 278 -4.93 -3.16 -12.34
N VAL A 279 -6.15 -3.12 -12.89
CA VAL A 279 -7.13 -2.06 -12.67
C VAL A 279 -8.42 -2.63 -12.09
N SER A 280 -9.20 -1.76 -11.42
CA SER A 280 -10.54 -2.13 -10.97
C SER A 280 -11.44 -2.49 -12.16
N PRO A 281 -12.34 -3.49 -12.05
CA PRO A 281 -13.34 -3.79 -13.08
C PRO A 281 -14.19 -2.58 -13.48
N TYR A 282 -14.43 -1.67 -12.55
CA TYR A 282 -15.21 -0.43 -12.81
C TYR A 282 -14.52 0.54 -13.77
N GLY A 283 -13.19 0.63 -13.73
CA GLY A 283 -12.42 1.46 -14.64
C GLY A 283 -12.24 0.88 -16.05
N LEU A 284 -12.58 -0.40 -16.26
CA LEU A 284 -12.30 -1.09 -17.52
C LEU A 284 -13.06 -0.49 -18.72
N ASN A 285 -14.27 0.02 -18.48
CA ASN A 285 -15.08 0.66 -19.54
C ASN A 285 -14.36 1.89 -20.11
N ASP A 286 -13.74 2.71 -19.26
CA ASP A 286 -13.00 3.90 -19.67
C ASP A 286 -11.75 3.52 -20.47
N PHE A 287 -11.05 2.46 -20.09
CA PHE A 287 -9.94 1.89 -20.86
C PHE A 287 -10.39 1.34 -22.22
N SER A 288 -11.56 0.69 -22.29
CA SER A 288 -12.13 0.17 -23.53
C SER A 288 -12.50 1.29 -24.51
N LEU A 289 -13.05 2.38 -24.00
CA LEU A 289 -13.33 3.59 -24.78
C LEU A 289 -12.02 4.24 -25.28
N ALA A 290 -11.05 4.41 -24.42
CA ALA A 290 -9.75 4.98 -24.77
C ALA A 290 -9.01 4.13 -25.82
N LYS A 291 -9.08 2.80 -25.74
CA LYS A 291 -8.51 1.89 -26.76
C LYS A 291 -9.06 2.17 -28.17
N ARG A 292 -10.33 2.56 -28.31
CA ARG A 292 -10.93 2.92 -29.61
C ARG A 292 -10.40 4.25 -30.14
N ASN A 293 -10.00 5.17 -29.25
CA ASN A 293 -9.56 6.51 -29.58
C ASN A 293 -8.07 6.61 -29.88
N TYR A 294 -7.26 5.69 -29.40
CA TYR A 294 -5.81 5.70 -29.54
C TYR A 294 -5.30 4.35 -30.08
N ASN A 295 -4.68 4.35 -31.24
CA ASN A 295 -3.98 3.19 -31.77
C ASN A 295 -2.55 3.07 -31.20
N ALA A 296 -1.84 2.00 -31.53
CA ALA A 296 -0.48 1.75 -31.02
C ALA A 296 0.52 2.86 -31.40
N GLY A 297 0.40 3.43 -32.62
CA GLY A 297 1.23 4.54 -33.08
C GLY A 297 0.99 5.81 -32.27
N SER A 298 -0.30 6.17 -32.06
CA SER A 298 -0.70 7.27 -31.17
C SER A 298 -0.11 7.12 -29.78
N LEU A 299 -0.26 5.94 -29.18
CA LEU A 299 0.25 5.67 -27.84
C LEU A 299 1.77 5.80 -27.75
N ALA A 300 2.51 5.36 -28.77
CA ALA A 300 3.97 5.55 -28.83
C ALA A 300 4.38 7.02 -28.84
N ARG A 301 3.68 7.86 -29.65
CA ARG A 301 3.91 9.32 -29.70
C ARG A 301 3.58 9.97 -28.36
N ILE A 302 2.45 9.60 -27.74
CA ILE A 302 2.05 10.12 -26.41
C ILE A 302 3.08 9.82 -25.35
N ILE A 303 3.65 8.60 -25.30
CA ILE A 303 4.77 8.26 -24.41
C ILE A 303 5.98 9.16 -24.65
N GLY A 304 6.27 9.46 -25.91
CA GLY A 304 7.33 10.44 -26.28
C GLY A 304 7.03 11.85 -25.75
N HIS A 305 5.79 12.30 -25.85
CA HIS A 305 5.38 13.62 -25.32
C HIS A 305 5.43 13.68 -23.79
N LEU A 306 5.04 12.59 -23.09
CA LEU A 306 5.15 12.48 -21.63
C LEU A 306 6.62 12.54 -21.20
N ARG A 307 7.52 11.81 -21.87
CA ARG A 307 8.96 11.88 -21.61
C ARG A 307 9.50 13.31 -21.77
N LYS A 308 9.11 13.99 -22.87
CA LYS A 308 9.51 15.39 -23.12
C LYS A 308 9.02 16.31 -22.00
N ALA A 309 7.74 16.19 -21.59
CA ALA A 309 7.17 16.97 -20.49
C ALA A 309 7.91 16.69 -19.16
N ASP A 310 8.30 15.44 -18.87
CA ASP A 310 9.07 15.09 -17.68
C ASP A 310 10.46 15.74 -17.67
N THR A 311 11.20 15.69 -18.78
CA THR A 311 12.50 16.35 -18.90
C THR A 311 12.38 17.87 -18.76
N MET A 312 11.39 18.48 -19.38
CA MET A 312 11.11 19.93 -19.27
C MET A 312 10.74 20.33 -17.84
N SER A 313 9.96 19.51 -17.12
CA SER A 313 9.59 19.77 -15.72
C SER A 313 10.78 19.78 -14.77
N LYS A 314 11.87 19.13 -15.14
CA LYS A 314 13.17 19.07 -14.42
C LYS A 314 14.17 20.12 -14.88
N GLY A 315 13.75 21.07 -15.73
CA GLY A 315 14.61 22.12 -16.25
C GLY A 315 15.55 21.70 -17.38
N ILE A 316 15.48 20.46 -17.87
CA ILE A 316 16.35 19.97 -18.97
C ILE A 316 15.80 20.52 -20.28
N ASN A 317 16.62 21.28 -21.01
CA ASN A 317 16.25 21.97 -22.27
C ASN A 317 15.01 22.86 -22.14
N ASN A 318 14.79 23.43 -20.96
CA ASN A 318 13.63 24.28 -20.65
C ASN A 318 14.00 25.43 -19.71
N PRO A 319 14.56 26.55 -20.21
CA PRO A 319 14.95 27.66 -19.35
C PRO A 319 13.79 28.55 -18.89
N SER A 320 12.61 28.49 -19.52
CA SER A 320 11.56 29.50 -19.31
C SER A 320 10.11 29.02 -19.32
N THR A 321 9.83 27.75 -19.71
CA THR A 321 8.43 27.27 -19.79
C THR A 321 7.88 26.92 -18.42
N THR A 322 6.73 27.48 -18.06
CA THR A 322 6.08 27.22 -16.78
C THR A 322 5.46 25.81 -16.71
N THR A 323 5.24 25.31 -15.50
CA THR A 323 4.52 24.03 -15.26
C THR A 323 3.16 24.01 -15.94
N GLU A 324 2.43 25.13 -15.91
CA GLU A 324 1.14 25.29 -16.57
C GLU A 324 1.24 25.12 -18.08
N GLN A 325 2.19 25.79 -18.71
CA GLN A 325 2.43 25.71 -20.15
C GLN A 325 2.78 24.30 -20.59
N ILE A 326 3.66 23.61 -19.83
CA ILE A 326 4.04 22.21 -20.10
C ILE A 326 2.79 21.32 -20.07
N LEU A 327 1.92 21.49 -19.07
CA LEU A 327 0.72 20.67 -18.90
C LEU A 327 -0.30 20.94 -19.99
N LYS A 328 -0.53 22.21 -20.36
CA LYS A 328 -1.43 22.62 -21.46
C LYS A 328 -0.94 22.09 -22.81
N GLU A 329 0.35 22.24 -23.11
CA GLU A 329 0.95 21.71 -24.35
C GLU A 329 0.86 20.19 -24.45
N LEU A 330 1.19 19.49 -23.35
CA LEU A 330 1.08 18.04 -23.27
C LEU A 330 -0.34 17.56 -23.57
N THR A 331 -1.31 18.19 -22.92
CA THR A 331 -2.73 17.84 -23.09
C THR A 331 -3.22 18.09 -24.51
N TYR A 332 -2.86 19.21 -25.08
CA TYR A 332 -3.18 19.52 -26.47
C TYR A 332 -2.63 18.43 -27.41
N LYS A 333 -1.36 18.05 -27.25
CA LYS A 333 -0.73 16.99 -28.05
C LYS A 333 -1.40 15.63 -27.90
N ILE A 334 -1.86 15.29 -26.69
CA ILE A 334 -2.56 14.04 -26.44
C ILE A 334 -3.94 14.05 -27.12
N LEU A 335 -4.72 15.11 -26.94
CA LEU A 335 -6.10 15.19 -27.45
C LEU A 335 -6.16 15.26 -28.98
N HIS A 336 -5.20 15.93 -29.61
CA HIS A 336 -5.15 16.17 -31.06
C HIS A 336 -4.18 15.22 -31.78
N ASP A 337 -3.69 14.18 -31.08
CA ASP A 337 -2.83 13.20 -31.74
C ASP A 337 -3.60 12.50 -32.88
N PRO A 338 -3.04 12.45 -34.10
CA PRO A 338 -3.69 11.81 -35.23
C PRO A 338 -3.78 10.29 -35.00
N LYS A 339 -4.88 9.72 -35.50
CA LYS A 339 -5.08 8.27 -35.47
C LYS A 339 -4.09 7.54 -36.37
#